data_2c18cfad3884a0d80b5664aae5433d92
#
_entry.id   2c18cfad3884a0d80b5664aae5433d92
#
_cell.length_a   1.000
_cell.length_b   1.000
_cell.length_c   1.000
_cell.angle_alpha   90.00
_cell.angle_beta   90.00
_cell.angle_gamma   90.00
#
_symmetry.space_group_name_H-M   'P 1'
#
loop_
_entity.id
_entity.type
_entity.pdbx_description
1 polymer ?
#
loop_
_entity_poly.entity_id
_entity_poly.type
_entity_poly.pdbx_seq_one_letter_code
_entity_poly.pdbx_strand_id
1 'polypeptide(L)'
;MRVNIEEKSYDGKRKILKNIKLDIPKHQTTLIIGTSGAGKSTLIKCLIRQTKFKGTIIDEGYDHKAMLEKIAYISQHPTLNKNETVEESIYWTARLNFLRQSKANLLEKTKKCINDAGLNYVCKQPVKALSGGQMQRVAIAKELIRDKEILIADEIDTGLDCGVARSLCNMLNHIAHKEKKTVIVISHNLINIELYDNVVVLVKDSNKTGRIAYHGSPYQMKTFFQVHDYVYILMKLNSEDEGGENLADFYIDQYERSI
;
A
#
# COMPACT_ATOMS: atom_id res chain seq x y z
N MET A 1 -7.64 8.93 -7.26
CA MET A 1 -8.71 8.01 -6.80
C MET A 1 -9.39 8.61 -5.59
N ARG A 2 -10.70 8.76 -5.63
CA ARG A 2 -11.47 9.32 -4.50
C ARG A 2 -12.15 8.21 -3.72
N VAL A 3 -11.90 8.16 -2.42
CA VAL A 3 -12.45 7.18 -1.47
C VAL A 3 -13.36 7.90 -0.49
N ASN A 4 -14.60 7.46 -0.39
CA ASN A 4 -15.56 7.94 0.60
C ASN A 4 -16.23 6.73 1.26
N ILE A 5 -15.72 6.29 2.42
CA ILE A 5 -16.35 5.22 3.20
C ILE A 5 -17.07 5.88 4.38
N GLU A 6 -18.39 5.99 4.28
CA GLU A 6 -19.24 6.52 5.35
C GLU A 6 -19.14 5.61 6.58
N GLU A 7 -19.28 4.30 6.34
CA GLU A 7 -19.25 3.31 7.40
C GLU A 7 -18.85 1.91 6.89
N LYS A 8 -18.04 1.22 7.68
CA LYS A 8 -17.75 -0.20 7.51
C LYS A 8 -17.95 -0.95 8.82
N SER A 9 -18.78 -1.99 8.80
CA SER A 9 -18.97 -2.97 9.86
C SER A 9 -18.96 -4.38 9.26
N TYR A 10 -18.63 -5.41 10.06
CA TYR A 10 -18.73 -6.81 9.64
C TYR A 10 -20.01 -7.47 10.20
N ASP A 11 -20.48 -7.06 11.36
CA ASP A 11 -21.60 -7.62 12.10
C ASP A 11 -22.83 -6.68 12.18
N GLY A 12 -22.72 -5.50 11.56
CA GLY A 12 -23.73 -4.44 11.63
C GLY A 12 -23.79 -3.69 12.96
N LYS A 13 -23.04 -4.14 13.98
CA LYS A 13 -23.05 -3.54 15.32
C LYS A 13 -21.83 -2.68 15.58
N ARG A 14 -20.61 -3.27 15.40
CA ARG A 14 -19.36 -2.57 15.64
C ARG A 14 -18.85 -1.94 14.34
N LYS A 15 -18.67 -0.62 14.37
CA LYS A 15 -18.05 0.11 13.27
C LYS A 15 -16.54 -0.08 13.31
N ILE A 16 -15.95 -0.51 12.19
CA ILE A 16 -14.52 -0.68 12.04
C ILE A 16 -13.90 0.57 11.40
N LEU A 17 -14.59 1.15 10.40
CA LEU A 17 -14.21 2.41 9.76
C LEU A 17 -15.40 3.34 9.71
N LYS A 18 -15.18 4.64 9.87
CA LYS A 18 -16.21 5.68 9.79
C LYS A 18 -15.62 6.96 9.22
N ASN A 19 -16.36 7.63 8.31
CA ASN A 19 -16.01 8.91 7.71
C ASN A 19 -14.60 8.93 7.09
N ILE A 20 -14.24 7.89 6.35
CA ILE A 20 -12.96 7.83 5.65
C ILE A 20 -13.12 8.57 4.32
N LYS A 21 -12.56 9.76 4.23
CA LYS A 21 -12.52 10.58 3.01
C LYS A 21 -11.08 10.77 2.59
N LEU A 22 -10.71 10.22 1.42
CA LEU A 22 -9.35 10.29 0.87
C LEU A 22 -9.41 10.68 -0.61
N ASP A 23 -8.52 11.55 -1.01
CA ASP A 23 -8.21 11.80 -2.42
C ASP A 23 -6.78 11.35 -2.70
N ILE A 24 -6.63 10.13 -3.22
CA ILE A 24 -5.33 9.52 -3.50
C ILE A 24 -4.85 10.01 -4.87
N PRO A 25 -3.76 10.81 -4.91
CA PRO A 25 -3.26 11.37 -6.15
C PRO A 25 -2.75 10.29 -7.11
N LYS A 26 -2.92 10.54 -8.41
CA LYS A 26 -2.41 9.66 -9.45
C LYS A 26 -0.90 9.78 -9.62
N HIS A 27 -0.29 8.67 -10.02
CA HIS A 27 1.13 8.62 -10.37
C HIS A 27 2.05 9.06 -9.22
N GLN A 28 1.58 8.88 -8.00
CA GLN A 28 2.27 9.19 -6.75
C GLN A 28 2.23 7.99 -5.82
N THR A 29 3.13 8.02 -4.84
CA THR A 29 3.14 7.06 -3.74
C THR A 29 2.35 7.60 -2.56
N THR A 30 1.44 6.80 -2.00
CA THR A 30 0.70 7.10 -0.78
C THR A 30 0.97 6.02 0.26
N LEU A 31 1.56 6.41 1.39
CA LEU A 31 1.77 5.53 2.52
C LEU A 31 0.59 5.63 3.49
N ILE A 32 0.03 4.50 3.88
CA ILE A 32 -1.00 4.40 4.92
C ILE A 32 -0.37 3.79 6.17
N ILE A 33 -0.26 4.61 7.22
CA ILE A 33 0.22 4.19 8.54
C ILE A 33 -0.91 4.32 9.57
N GLY A 34 -0.65 3.87 10.78
CA GLY A 34 -1.59 4.10 11.88
C GLY A 34 -1.46 3.08 13.00
N THR A 35 -2.19 3.34 14.08
CA THR A 35 -2.18 2.53 15.29
C THR A 35 -2.64 1.09 15.03
N SER A 36 -2.28 0.18 15.93
CA SER A 36 -2.73 -1.22 15.83
C SER A 36 -4.25 -1.30 15.89
N GLY A 37 -4.86 -2.13 15.03
CA GLY A 37 -6.30 -2.28 14.99
C GLY A 37 -7.09 -1.06 14.48
N ALA A 38 -6.44 -0.02 13.93
CA ALA A 38 -7.12 1.15 13.34
C ALA A 38 -7.92 0.85 12.07
N GLY A 39 -7.84 -0.37 11.53
CA GLY A 39 -8.61 -0.78 10.36
C GLY A 39 -7.89 -0.66 9.03
N LYS A 40 -6.55 -0.53 8.99
CA LYS A 40 -5.73 -0.47 7.76
C LYS A 40 -6.03 -1.61 6.79
N SER A 41 -5.97 -2.86 7.26
CA SER A 41 -6.30 -4.03 6.44
C SER A 41 -7.77 -4.07 6.02
N THR A 42 -8.68 -3.49 6.83
CA THR A 42 -10.09 -3.35 6.45
C THR A 42 -10.26 -2.31 5.34
N LEU A 43 -9.50 -1.20 5.40
CA LEU A 43 -9.48 -0.19 4.34
C LEU A 43 -9.00 -0.80 3.01
N ILE A 44 -7.90 -1.59 3.03
CA ILE A 44 -7.48 -2.34 1.82
C ILE A 44 -8.61 -3.22 1.29
N LYS A 45 -9.21 -4.04 2.17
CA LYS A 45 -10.32 -4.94 1.76
C LYS A 45 -11.49 -4.17 1.15
N CYS A 46 -11.73 -2.93 1.57
CA CYS A 46 -12.69 -2.05 0.92
C CYS A 46 -12.18 -1.61 -0.46
N LEU A 47 -10.93 -1.15 -0.57
CA LEU A 47 -10.32 -0.70 -1.83
C LEU A 47 -10.34 -1.80 -2.91
N ILE A 48 -9.97 -3.03 -2.55
CA ILE A 48 -9.97 -4.18 -3.47
C ILE A 48 -11.32 -4.94 -3.50
N ARG A 49 -12.37 -4.39 -2.92
CA ARG A 49 -13.74 -4.92 -2.90
C ARG A 49 -13.90 -6.32 -2.34
N GLN A 50 -13.01 -6.74 -1.46
CA GLN A 50 -13.14 -8.01 -0.72
C GLN A 50 -14.18 -7.94 0.40
N THR A 51 -14.69 -6.75 0.72
CA THR A 51 -15.74 -6.56 1.71
C THR A 51 -16.71 -5.44 1.31
N LYS A 52 -17.97 -5.55 1.73
CA LYS A 52 -18.98 -4.51 1.53
C LYS A 52 -18.78 -3.38 2.54
N PHE A 53 -19.08 -2.15 2.14
CA PHE A 53 -19.09 -0.96 2.98
C PHE A 53 -20.18 -0.01 2.47
N LYS A 54 -20.52 1.00 3.27
CA LYS A 54 -21.40 2.10 2.88
C LYS A 54 -20.56 3.26 2.40
N GLY A 55 -20.85 3.78 1.21
CA GLY A 55 -20.09 4.85 0.58
C GLY A 55 -19.69 4.54 -0.87
N THR A 56 -18.71 5.26 -1.39
CA THR A 56 -18.28 5.18 -2.78
C THR A 56 -16.75 5.19 -2.92
N ILE A 57 -16.23 4.50 -3.92
CA ILE A 57 -14.85 4.60 -4.37
C ILE A 57 -14.90 4.82 -5.88
N ILE A 58 -14.28 5.89 -6.37
CA ILE A 58 -14.34 6.33 -7.77
C ILE A 58 -12.95 6.72 -8.25
N ASP A 59 -12.63 6.40 -9.50
CA ASP A 59 -11.45 6.88 -10.19
C ASP A 59 -11.79 7.30 -11.61
N GLU A 60 -11.60 8.59 -11.96
CA GLU A 60 -11.88 9.16 -13.29
C GLU A 60 -13.26 8.80 -13.88
N GLY A 61 -14.29 8.81 -13.04
CA GLY A 61 -15.64 8.45 -13.48
C GLY A 61 -15.91 6.94 -13.55
N TYR A 62 -14.90 6.10 -13.36
CA TYR A 62 -15.10 4.66 -13.20
C TYR A 62 -15.62 4.35 -11.80
N ASP A 63 -16.65 3.52 -11.75
CA ASP A 63 -17.14 3.00 -10.49
C ASP A 63 -16.13 2.00 -9.87
N HIS A 64 -16.36 1.65 -8.62
CA HIS A 64 -15.49 0.74 -7.89
C HIS A 64 -15.36 -0.64 -8.54
N LYS A 65 -16.35 -1.11 -9.29
CA LYS A 65 -16.29 -2.41 -9.97
C LYS A 65 -15.34 -2.36 -11.17
N ALA A 66 -15.48 -1.37 -12.03
CA ALA A 66 -14.60 -1.16 -13.18
C ALA A 66 -13.15 -0.87 -12.75
N MET A 67 -12.98 -0.14 -11.62
CA MET A 67 -11.66 0.18 -11.07
C MET A 67 -10.90 -1.08 -10.63
N LEU A 68 -11.56 -2.16 -10.21
CA LEU A 68 -10.87 -3.40 -9.79
C LEU A 68 -10.01 -4.01 -10.90
N GLU A 69 -10.40 -3.86 -12.14
CA GLU A 69 -9.60 -4.35 -13.27
C GLU A 69 -8.28 -3.59 -13.43
N LYS A 70 -8.19 -2.41 -12.82
CA LYS A 70 -7.00 -1.54 -12.82
C LYS A 70 -6.09 -1.76 -11.61
N ILE A 71 -6.48 -2.57 -10.63
CA ILE A 71 -5.75 -2.79 -9.38
C ILE A 71 -4.90 -4.05 -9.46
N ALA A 72 -3.62 -3.92 -9.12
CA ALA A 72 -2.73 -4.99 -8.72
C ALA A 72 -2.59 -4.97 -7.19
N TYR A 73 -2.66 -6.11 -6.53
CA TYR A 73 -2.58 -6.22 -5.08
C TYR A 73 -1.52 -7.21 -4.63
N ILE A 74 -0.61 -6.75 -3.81
CA ILE A 74 0.43 -7.55 -3.17
C ILE A 74 0.06 -7.70 -1.70
N SER A 75 -0.24 -8.94 -1.29
CA SER A 75 -0.53 -9.24 0.11
C SER A 75 0.75 -9.30 0.95
N GLN A 76 0.63 -9.14 2.25
CA GLN A 76 1.71 -9.27 3.23
C GLN A 76 2.52 -10.56 3.08
N HIS A 77 1.86 -11.66 2.75
CA HIS A 77 2.48 -12.97 2.48
C HIS A 77 2.16 -13.42 1.06
N PRO A 78 2.92 -12.97 0.05
CA PRO A 78 2.66 -13.32 -1.33
C PRO A 78 2.94 -14.81 -1.57
N THR A 79 2.02 -15.48 -2.25
CA THR A 79 2.19 -16.87 -2.63
C THR A 79 3.08 -16.95 -3.87
N LEU A 80 4.31 -17.44 -3.69
CA LEU A 80 5.28 -17.68 -4.75
C LEU A 80 5.55 -19.17 -4.90
N ASN A 81 5.65 -19.65 -6.14
CA ASN A 81 6.09 -21.01 -6.39
C ASN A 81 7.61 -21.11 -6.15
N LYS A 82 7.99 -21.76 -5.05
CA LYS A 82 9.37 -21.82 -4.59
C LYS A 82 10.31 -22.64 -5.50
N ASN A 83 9.77 -23.48 -6.38
CA ASN A 83 10.54 -24.34 -7.28
C ASN A 83 10.80 -23.71 -8.66
N GLU A 84 10.07 -22.64 -9.01
CA GLU A 84 10.33 -21.87 -10.22
C GLU A 84 11.54 -20.97 -10.05
N THR A 85 12.24 -20.67 -11.14
CA THR A 85 13.18 -19.55 -11.18
C THR A 85 12.42 -18.22 -11.15
N VAL A 86 13.12 -17.13 -10.80
CA VAL A 86 12.54 -15.79 -10.84
C VAL A 86 11.97 -15.47 -12.22
N GLU A 87 12.74 -15.74 -13.28
CA GLU A 87 12.31 -15.51 -14.66
C GLU A 87 11.07 -16.32 -15.03
N GLU A 88 11.03 -17.59 -14.68
CA GLU A 88 9.86 -18.45 -14.93
C GLU A 88 8.62 -17.94 -14.20
N SER A 89 8.75 -17.59 -12.92
CA SER A 89 7.64 -17.11 -12.11
C SER A 89 6.99 -15.84 -12.69
N ILE A 90 7.80 -14.89 -13.17
CA ILE A 90 7.34 -13.67 -13.83
C ILE A 90 6.79 -13.98 -15.23
N TYR A 91 7.49 -14.82 -16.02
CA TYR A 91 7.06 -15.20 -17.37
C TYR A 91 5.69 -15.90 -17.38
N TRP A 92 5.46 -16.86 -16.48
CA TRP A 92 4.17 -17.54 -16.41
C TRP A 92 3.05 -16.60 -16.01
N THR A 93 3.34 -15.64 -15.14
CA THR A 93 2.37 -14.58 -14.82
C THR A 93 2.03 -13.74 -16.07
N ALA A 94 3.03 -13.34 -16.87
CA ALA A 94 2.79 -12.66 -18.14
C ALA A 94 1.96 -13.52 -19.11
N ARG A 95 2.30 -14.81 -19.24
CA ARG A 95 1.62 -15.72 -20.15
C ARG A 95 0.15 -15.89 -19.82
N LEU A 96 -0.19 -15.97 -18.55
CA LEU A 96 -1.60 -16.07 -18.08
C LEU A 96 -2.40 -14.80 -18.30
N ASN A 97 -1.76 -13.62 -18.22
CA ASN A 97 -2.45 -12.35 -18.38
C ASN A 97 -2.54 -11.87 -19.84
N PHE A 98 -1.64 -12.34 -20.73
CA PHE A 98 -1.53 -11.89 -22.11
C PHE A 98 -1.58 -13.08 -23.09
N LEU A 99 -2.66 -13.85 -23.06
CA LEU A 99 -2.83 -15.11 -23.82
C LEU A 99 -2.60 -15.00 -25.33
N ARG A 100 -2.85 -13.81 -25.91
CA ARG A 100 -2.75 -13.56 -27.36
C ARG A 100 -1.37 -13.00 -27.79
N GLN A 101 -0.46 -12.71 -26.85
CA GLN A 101 0.86 -12.19 -27.19
C GLN A 101 1.83 -13.31 -27.60
N SER A 102 2.76 -12.97 -28.49
CA SER A 102 3.82 -13.88 -28.92
C SER A 102 4.81 -14.20 -27.78
N LYS A 103 5.46 -15.34 -27.84
CA LYS A 103 6.49 -15.74 -26.88
C LYS A 103 7.60 -14.68 -26.79
N ALA A 104 8.03 -14.12 -27.94
CA ALA A 104 9.08 -13.09 -27.98
C ALA A 104 8.69 -11.85 -27.18
N ASN A 105 7.46 -11.32 -27.38
CA ASN A 105 6.95 -10.14 -26.66
C ASN A 105 6.82 -10.41 -25.15
N LEU A 106 6.37 -11.62 -24.78
CA LEU A 106 6.27 -11.99 -23.36
C LEU A 106 7.65 -12.06 -22.68
N LEU A 107 8.67 -12.58 -23.37
CA LEU A 107 10.04 -12.62 -22.85
C LEU A 107 10.63 -11.22 -22.71
N GLU A 108 10.36 -10.33 -23.65
CA GLU A 108 10.80 -8.92 -23.57
C GLU A 108 10.17 -8.21 -22.36
N LYS A 109 8.82 -8.35 -22.19
CA LYS A 109 8.11 -7.82 -21.01
C LYS A 109 8.67 -8.39 -19.72
N THR A 110 8.95 -9.69 -19.67
CA THR A 110 9.53 -10.37 -18.50
C THR A 110 10.90 -9.79 -18.16
N LYS A 111 11.79 -9.63 -19.15
CA LYS A 111 13.11 -9.02 -18.95
C LYS A 111 13.01 -7.58 -18.44
N LYS A 112 12.09 -6.78 -19.01
CA LYS A 112 11.85 -5.42 -18.52
C LYS A 112 11.43 -5.45 -17.05
N CYS A 113 10.43 -6.24 -16.66
CA CYS A 113 10.00 -6.34 -15.27
C CYS A 113 11.09 -6.81 -14.31
N ILE A 114 11.93 -7.77 -14.72
CA ILE A 114 13.08 -8.22 -13.94
C ILE A 114 14.06 -7.08 -13.68
N ASN A 115 14.36 -6.29 -14.74
CA ASN A 115 15.24 -5.14 -14.65
C ASN A 115 14.67 -4.06 -13.72
N ASP A 116 13.41 -3.68 -13.90
CA ASP A 116 12.72 -2.63 -13.12
C ASP A 116 12.60 -3.01 -11.63
N ALA A 117 12.48 -4.31 -11.34
CA ALA A 117 12.51 -4.83 -9.98
C ALA A 117 13.93 -5.03 -9.41
N GLY A 118 15.00 -4.80 -10.21
CA GLY A 118 16.38 -5.02 -9.78
C GLY A 118 16.74 -6.47 -9.48
N LEU A 119 16.19 -7.41 -10.27
CA LEU A 119 16.33 -8.86 -10.07
C LEU A 119 17.28 -9.54 -11.08
N ASN A 120 17.98 -8.77 -11.92
CA ASN A 120 18.82 -9.31 -13.02
C ASN A 120 19.83 -10.35 -12.55
N TYR A 121 20.48 -10.11 -11.40
CA TYR A 121 21.53 -10.97 -10.85
C TYR A 121 21.04 -12.27 -10.23
N VAL A 122 19.73 -12.38 -9.98
CA VAL A 122 19.09 -13.60 -9.43
C VAL A 122 18.05 -14.21 -10.35
N CYS A 123 17.88 -13.70 -11.58
CA CYS A 123 16.78 -14.10 -12.47
C CYS A 123 16.73 -15.60 -12.79
N LYS A 124 17.86 -16.29 -12.77
CA LYS A 124 17.98 -17.74 -12.99
C LYS A 124 17.96 -18.57 -11.72
N GLN A 125 17.94 -17.92 -10.54
CA GLN A 125 17.88 -18.63 -9.27
C GLN A 125 16.45 -19.09 -8.95
N PRO A 126 16.27 -20.25 -8.29
CA PRO A 126 14.97 -20.67 -7.81
C PRO A 126 14.51 -19.75 -6.67
N VAL A 127 13.21 -19.43 -6.63
CA VAL A 127 12.60 -18.52 -5.64
C VAL A 127 12.91 -18.93 -4.20
N LYS A 128 13.03 -20.24 -3.91
CA LYS A 128 13.40 -20.76 -2.57
C LYS A 128 14.79 -20.34 -2.08
N ALA A 129 15.68 -19.94 -2.99
CA ALA A 129 17.05 -19.52 -2.64
C ALA A 129 17.17 -18.01 -2.40
N LEU A 130 16.10 -17.25 -2.54
CA LEU A 130 16.07 -15.80 -2.41
C LEU A 130 15.99 -15.36 -0.96
N SER A 131 16.57 -14.16 -0.68
CA SER A 131 16.30 -13.44 0.57
C SER A 131 14.84 -12.94 0.63
N GLY A 132 14.38 -12.57 1.83
CA GLY A 132 13.03 -12.01 2.02
C GLY A 132 12.77 -10.79 1.12
N GLY A 133 13.72 -9.85 1.05
CA GLY A 133 13.60 -8.67 0.19
C GLY A 133 13.59 -9.01 -1.30
N GLN A 134 14.35 -10.01 -1.74
CA GLN A 134 14.30 -10.49 -3.11
C GLN A 134 12.96 -11.15 -3.44
N MET A 135 12.39 -11.93 -2.52
CA MET A 135 11.06 -12.52 -2.69
C MET A 135 9.97 -11.44 -2.81
N GLN A 136 10.04 -10.36 -2.00
CA GLN A 136 9.12 -9.22 -2.12
C GLN A 136 9.24 -8.54 -3.49
N ARG A 137 10.47 -8.34 -4.01
CA ARG A 137 10.69 -7.80 -5.36
C ARG A 137 10.12 -8.70 -6.45
N VAL A 138 10.21 -10.03 -6.31
CA VAL A 138 9.56 -10.98 -7.24
C VAL A 138 8.04 -10.81 -7.19
N ALA A 139 7.44 -10.69 -6.00
CA ALA A 139 6.01 -10.46 -5.87
C ALA A 139 5.57 -9.15 -6.55
N ILE A 140 6.33 -8.07 -6.37
CA ILE A 140 6.08 -6.79 -7.05
C ILE A 140 6.20 -6.96 -8.57
N ALA A 141 7.27 -7.58 -9.07
CA ALA A 141 7.46 -7.81 -10.50
C ALA A 141 6.31 -8.61 -11.13
N LYS A 142 5.79 -9.62 -10.43
CA LYS A 142 4.61 -10.39 -10.86
C LYS A 142 3.34 -9.54 -10.95
N GLU A 143 3.17 -8.57 -10.09
CA GLU A 143 2.02 -7.66 -10.18
C GLU A 143 2.25 -6.57 -11.23
N LEU A 144 3.48 -6.04 -11.37
CA LEU A 144 3.82 -5.05 -12.40
C LEU A 144 3.62 -5.57 -13.82
N ILE A 145 3.99 -6.83 -14.07
CA ILE A 145 3.86 -7.42 -15.42
C ILE A 145 2.41 -7.52 -15.89
N ARG A 146 1.44 -7.47 -14.96
CA ARG A 146 0.00 -7.45 -15.28
C ARG A 146 -0.46 -6.11 -15.86
N ASP A 147 0.42 -5.11 -15.83
CA ASP A 147 0.22 -3.78 -16.41
C ASP A 147 -1.01 -3.03 -15.89
N LYS A 148 -1.24 -3.11 -14.59
CA LYS A 148 -2.32 -2.41 -13.90
C LYS A 148 -1.92 -0.97 -13.56
N GLU A 149 -2.92 -0.06 -13.48
CA GLU A 149 -2.71 1.37 -13.22
C GLU A 149 -2.45 1.67 -11.74
N ILE A 150 -3.01 0.85 -10.85
CA ILE A 150 -2.95 1.03 -9.40
C ILE A 150 -2.26 -0.18 -8.78
N LEU A 151 -1.24 0.05 -7.96
CA LEU A 151 -0.54 -0.97 -7.17
C LEU A 151 -0.85 -0.74 -5.70
N ILE A 152 -1.43 -1.73 -5.03
CA ILE A 152 -1.65 -1.73 -3.58
C ILE A 152 -0.74 -2.78 -2.96
N ALA A 153 0.09 -2.37 -2.00
CA ALA A 153 1.05 -3.22 -1.33
C ALA A 153 0.82 -3.23 0.18
N ASP A 154 0.55 -4.39 0.74
CA ASP A 154 0.19 -4.59 2.14
C ASP A 154 1.37 -5.13 2.93
N GLU A 155 1.98 -4.27 3.77
CA GLU A 155 3.07 -4.60 4.71
C GLU A 155 4.27 -5.34 4.06
N ILE A 156 4.63 -4.96 2.83
CA ILE A 156 5.68 -5.64 2.05
C ILE A 156 7.10 -5.37 2.56
N ASP A 157 7.29 -4.45 3.48
CA ASP A 157 8.56 -4.10 4.12
C ASP A 157 8.74 -4.73 5.51
N THR A 158 7.78 -5.51 5.97
CA THR A 158 7.83 -6.18 7.27
C THR A 158 8.97 -7.22 7.31
N GLY A 159 9.81 -7.11 8.36
CA GLY A 159 10.96 -8.01 8.57
C GLY A 159 12.15 -7.76 7.65
N LEU A 160 12.15 -6.67 6.88
CA LEU A 160 13.31 -6.23 6.08
C LEU A 160 14.22 -5.31 6.91
N ASP A 161 15.52 -5.39 6.67
CA ASP A 161 16.46 -4.40 7.20
C ASP A 161 16.24 -3.01 6.56
N CYS A 162 16.74 -1.96 7.23
CA CYS A 162 16.51 -0.57 6.82
C CYS A 162 17.01 -0.27 5.40
N GLY A 163 18.12 -0.88 4.98
CA GLY A 163 18.69 -0.65 3.65
C GLY A 163 17.85 -1.28 2.54
N VAL A 164 17.37 -2.52 2.79
CA VAL A 164 16.49 -3.23 1.86
C VAL A 164 15.13 -2.53 1.78
N ALA A 165 14.55 -2.12 2.92
CA ALA A 165 13.30 -1.37 2.96
C ALA A 165 13.42 -0.04 2.19
N ARG A 166 14.52 0.72 2.37
CA ARG A 166 14.77 1.96 1.62
C ARG A 166 14.87 1.71 0.11
N SER A 167 15.60 0.65 -0.28
CA SER A 167 15.72 0.26 -1.68
C SER A 167 14.37 -0.13 -2.30
N LEU A 168 13.49 -0.75 -1.51
CA LEU A 168 12.11 -1.07 -1.91
C LEU A 168 11.28 0.21 -2.11
N CYS A 169 11.34 1.17 -1.18
CA CYS A 169 10.66 2.46 -1.32
C CYS A 169 11.12 3.21 -2.59
N ASN A 170 12.43 3.25 -2.87
CA ASN A 170 12.94 3.87 -4.09
C ASN A 170 12.41 3.19 -5.36
N MET A 171 12.29 1.86 -5.36
CA MET A 171 11.68 1.12 -6.47
C MET A 171 10.21 1.49 -6.65
N LEU A 172 9.43 1.58 -5.56
CA LEU A 172 8.02 1.97 -5.61
C LEU A 172 7.84 3.41 -6.13
N ASN A 173 8.73 4.33 -5.73
CA ASN A 173 8.76 5.70 -6.27
C ASN A 173 9.06 5.72 -7.76
N HIS A 174 10.02 4.90 -8.21
CA HIS A 174 10.30 4.76 -9.65
C HIS A 174 9.07 4.28 -10.41
N ILE A 175 8.38 3.24 -9.89
CA ILE A 175 7.14 2.71 -10.46
C ILE A 175 6.06 3.81 -10.53
N ALA A 176 5.89 4.60 -9.46
CA ALA A 176 4.90 5.66 -9.45
C ALA A 176 5.21 6.76 -10.47
N HIS A 177 6.43 7.31 -10.45
CA HIS A 177 6.76 8.51 -11.21
C HIS A 177 7.16 8.22 -12.65
N LYS A 178 7.88 7.12 -12.93
CA LYS A 178 8.38 6.79 -14.28
C LYS A 178 7.41 5.88 -15.03
N GLU A 179 6.87 4.85 -14.38
CA GLU A 179 5.89 3.93 -14.98
C GLU A 179 4.45 4.48 -14.91
N LYS A 180 4.26 5.69 -14.34
CA LYS A 180 2.97 6.38 -14.22
C LYS A 180 1.89 5.53 -13.56
N LYS A 181 2.23 4.83 -12.48
CA LYS A 181 1.29 4.04 -11.68
C LYS A 181 0.96 4.74 -10.36
N THR A 182 -0.27 4.58 -9.89
CA THR A 182 -0.64 5.02 -8.54
C THR A 182 -0.24 3.92 -7.55
N VAL A 183 0.57 4.24 -6.56
CA VAL A 183 1.10 3.25 -5.61
C VAL A 183 0.58 3.55 -4.20
N ILE A 184 -0.08 2.58 -3.59
CA ILE A 184 -0.59 2.66 -2.22
C ILE A 184 0.15 1.60 -1.41
N VAL A 185 0.79 2.01 -0.33
CA VAL A 185 1.55 1.12 0.55
C VAL A 185 0.98 1.20 1.96
N ILE A 186 0.72 0.07 2.57
CA ILE A 186 0.47 0.00 4.00
C ILE A 186 1.75 -0.48 4.67
N SER A 187 2.17 0.23 5.69
CA SER A 187 3.33 -0.16 6.50
C SER A 187 3.17 0.26 7.96
N HIS A 188 3.91 -0.42 8.82
CA HIS A 188 4.15 0.01 10.20
C HIS A 188 5.52 0.69 10.35
N ASN A 189 6.33 0.70 9.29
CA ASN A 189 7.68 1.23 9.31
C ASN A 189 7.68 2.72 8.95
N LEU A 190 8.16 3.56 9.85
CA LEU A 190 8.24 5.01 9.68
C LEU A 190 9.61 5.50 9.18
N ILE A 191 10.60 4.60 9.07
CA ILE A 191 12.01 4.98 8.81
C ILE A 191 12.18 5.67 7.45
N ASN A 192 11.37 5.30 6.45
CA ASN A 192 11.47 5.84 5.08
C ASN A 192 10.25 6.68 4.68
N ILE A 193 9.51 7.21 5.65
CA ILE A 193 8.27 7.94 5.41
C ILE A 193 8.48 9.17 4.51
N GLU A 194 9.64 9.81 4.61
CA GLU A 194 10.02 10.98 3.80
C GLU A 194 10.18 10.66 2.30
N LEU A 195 10.27 9.39 1.93
CA LEU A 195 10.37 8.97 0.54
C LEU A 195 9.00 8.90 -0.16
N TYR A 196 7.90 8.94 0.58
CA TYR A 196 6.56 8.92 0.00
C TYR A 196 6.07 10.33 -0.34
N ASP A 197 5.26 10.45 -1.39
CA ASP A 197 4.66 11.73 -1.79
C ASP A 197 3.57 12.16 -0.80
N ASN A 198 2.76 11.19 -0.35
CA ASN A 198 1.63 11.40 0.56
C ASN A 198 1.62 10.37 1.68
N VAL A 199 1.08 10.77 2.82
CA VAL A 199 0.86 9.92 3.99
C VAL A 199 -0.57 10.06 4.48
N VAL A 200 -1.18 8.93 4.80
CA VAL A 200 -2.47 8.84 5.50
C VAL A 200 -2.23 8.22 6.86
N VAL A 201 -2.67 8.89 7.91
CA VAL A 201 -2.59 8.39 9.29
C VAL A 201 -3.98 7.93 9.72
N LEU A 202 -4.15 6.63 9.90
CA LEU A 202 -5.39 6.00 10.35
C LEU A 202 -5.27 5.62 11.83
N VAL A 203 -6.22 6.05 12.66
CA VAL A 203 -6.20 5.85 14.12
C VAL A 203 -7.54 5.34 14.62
N LYS A 204 -7.56 4.76 15.82
CA LYS A 204 -8.79 4.43 16.53
C LYS A 204 -9.26 5.67 17.31
N ASP A 205 -10.52 6.04 17.14
CA ASP A 205 -11.19 7.00 18.03
C ASP A 205 -11.55 6.36 19.40
N SER A 206 -12.10 7.16 20.31
CA SER A 206 -12.57 6.71 21.62
C SER A 206 -13.62 5.57 21.56
N ASN A 207 -14.32 5.43 20.43
CA ASN A 207 -15.26 4.34 20.17
C ASN A 207 -14.59 3.12 19.53
N LYS A 208 -13.26 3.09 19.48
CA LYS A 208 -12.43 2.04 18.82
C LYS A 208 -12.77 1.87 17.33
N THR A 209 -13.15 2.96 16.67
CA THR A 209 -13.47 3.02 15.23
C THR A 209 -12.35 3.73 14.48
N GLY A 210 -11.93 3.17 13.36
CA GLY A 210 -10.88 3.75 12.52
C GLY A 210 -11.34 5.05 11.84
N ARG A 211 -10.55 6.10 12.03
CA ARG A 211 -10.75 7.45 11.48
C ARG A 211 -9.43 7.98 10.91
N ILE A 212 -9.51 8.96 10.03
CA ILE A 212 -8.32 9.65 9.52
C ILE A 212 -7.95 10.77 10.49
N ALA A 213 -6.70 10.73 10.98
CA ALA A 213 -6.12 11.82 11.77
C ALA A 213 -5.25 12.76 10.92
N TYR A 214 -4.80 12.32 9.75
CA TYR A 214 -4.03 13.14 8.82
C TYR A 214 -4.02 12.55 7.40
N HIS A 215 -4.02 13.43 6.40
CA HIS A 215 -3.70 13.11 5.01
C HIS A 215 -2.99 14.30 4.37
N GLY A 216 -1.79 14.08 3.85
CA GLY A 216 -0.98 15.12 3.23
C GLY A 216 0.48 14.68 3.03
N SER A 217 1.37 15.64 2.79
CA SER A 217 2.79 15.33 2.61
C SER A 217 3.48 14.93 3.93
N PRO A 218 4.53 14.07 3.88
CA PRO A 218 5.31 13.74 5.08
C PRO A 218 5.87 14.98 5.80
N TYR A 219 6.29 15.99 5.05
CA TYR A 219 6.85 17.22 5.63
C TYR A 219 5.82 17.98 6.48
N GLN A 220 4.62 18.22 5.93
CA GLN A 220 3.53 18.91 6.64
C GLN A 220 3.03 18.11 7.85
N MET A 221 3.16 16.78 7.81
CA MET A 221 2.75 15.91 8.91
C MET A 221 3.50 16.21 10.21
N LYS A 222 4.82 16.47 10.16
CA LYS A 222 5.59 16.86 11.36
C LYS A 222 5.07 18.14 12.00
N THR A 223 4.75 19.14 11.16
CA THR A 223 4.18 20.41 11.63
C THR A 223 2.79 20.21 12.22
N PHE A 224 1.93 19.43 11.56
CA PHE A 224 0.58 19.14 12.01
C PHE A 224 0.55 18.46 13.38
N PHE A 225 1.37 17.45 13.58
CA PHE A 225 1.47 16.73 14.86
C PHE A 225 2.41 17.41 15.87
N GLN A 226 3.07 18.53 15.51
CA GLN A 226 4.03 19.26 16.36
C GLN A 226 5.12 18.32 16.92
N VAL A 227 5.79 17.59 16.04
CA VAL A 227 6.85 16.64 16.39
C VAL A 227 8.09 16.85 15.53
N HIS A 228 9.25 16.51 16.08
CA HIS A 228 10.53 16.54 15.34
C HIS A 228 10.81 15.24 14.59
N ASP A 229 10.32 14.11 15.10
CA ASP A 229 10.48 12.79 14.50
C ASP A 229 9.13 12.10 14.32
N TYR A 230 8.99 11.33 13.24
CA TYR A 230 7.78 10.61 12.89
C TYR A 230 7.39 9.54 13.92
N VAL A 231 8.35 8.98 14.66
CA VAL A 231 8.09 7.98 15.70
C VAL A 231 7.17 8.53 16.78
N TYR A 232 7.32 9.81 17.15
CA TYR A 232 6.49 10.44 18.18
C TYR A 232 5.03 10.62 17.74
N ILE A 233 4.71 10.55 16.44
CA ILE A 233 3.34 10.65 15.97
C ILE A 233 2.49 9.50 16.50
N LEU A 234 2.99 8.26 16.38
CA LEU A 234 2.26 7.10 16.88
C LEU A 234 2.18 7.09 18.41
N MET A 235 3.20 7.62 19.11
CA MET A 235 3.15 7.78 20.57
C MET A 235 2.05 8.76 20.99
N LYS A 236 1.86 9.87 20.29
CA LYS A 236 0.75 10.80 20.56
C LYS A 236 -0.64 10.17 20.31
N LEU A 237 -0.74 9.28 19.33
CA LEU A 237 -2.00 8.75 18.85
C LEU A 237 -2.42 7.42 19.52
N ASN A 238 -1.46 6.67 20.07
CA ASN A 238 -1.75 5.45 20.79
C ASN A 238 -2.49 5.76 22.11
N SER A 239 -3.28 4.81 22.58
CA SER A 239 -3.93 4.89 23.89
C SER A 239 -2.89 4.75 25.03
N GLU A 240 -3.25 5.18 26.23
CA GLU A 240 -2.37 5.12 27.40
C GLU A 240 -1.94 3.67 27.74
N ASP A 241 -2.83 2.70 27.56
CA ASP A 241 -2.55 1.27 27.75
C ASP A 241 -1.58 0.72 26.69
N GLU A 242 -1.44 1.40 25.53
CA GLU A 242 -0.42 1.12 24.52
C GLU A 242 0.84 2.02 24.68
N GLY A 243 0.95 2.76 25.79
CA GLY A 243 2.08 3.64 26.11
C GLY A 243 2.07 4.97 25.35
N GLY A 244 0.90 5.44 24.93
CA GLY A 244 0.72 6.70 24.19
C GLY A 244 0.07 7.81 25.01
N GLU A 245 -0.10 8.98 24.36
CA GLU A 245 -0.70 10.18 24.95
C GLU A 245 -2.23 10.26 24.74
N ASN A 246 -2.84 9.29 24.06
CA ASN A 246 -4.28 9.18 23.79
C ASN A 246 -4.90 10.42 23.10
N LEU A 247 -4.15 11.08 22.20
CA LEU A 247 -4.59 12.29 21.51
C LEU A 247 -5.28 12.02 20.15
N ALA A 248 -5.70 10.78 19.88
CA ALA A 248 -6.29 10.39 18.60
C ALA A 248 -7.51 11.24 18.24
N ASP A 249 -8.49 11.39 19.16
CA ASP A 249 -9.71 12.17 18.90
C ASP A 249 -9.41 13.66 18.65
N PHE A 250 -8.45 14.23 19.37
CA PHE A 250 -8.00 15.60 19.15
C PHE A 250 -7.49 15.83 17.73
N TYR A 251 -6.61 14.95 17.23
CA TYR A 251 -6.05 15.08 15.89
C TYR A 251 -7.04 14.72 14.78
N ILE A 252 -7.99 13.81 15.02
CA ILE A 252 -9.12 13.55 14.11
C ILE A 252 -9.93 14.85 13.92
N ASP A 253 -10.34 15.49 15.02
CA ASP A 253 -11.13 16.72 14.99
C ASP A 253 -10.35 17.87 14.34
N GLN A 254 -9.06 18.00 14.64
CA GLN A 254 -8.20 19.01 14.02
C GLN A 254 -8.09 18.78 12.51
N TYR A 255 -7.92 17.55 12.06
CA TYR A 255 -7.86 17.22 10.64
C TYR A 255 -9.21 17.49 9.95
N GLU A 256 -10.33 17.07 10.54
CA GLU A 256 -11.67 17.27 9.96
C GLU A 256 -12.05 18.76 9.82
N ARG A 257 -11.51 19.63 10.66
CA ARG A 257 -11.69 21.11 10.54
C ARG A 257 -10.79 21.74 9.47
N SER A 258 -9.76 21.04 9.02
CA SER A 258 -8.79 21.54 8.02
C SER A 258 -9.17 21.23 6.58
N ILE A 259 -10.16 20.35 6.35
CA ILE A 259 -10.68 19.93 5.03
C ILE A 259 -12.08 20.49 4.78
#